data_b00134e087c2e51712451f4c6c62ebe2
#
_entry.id   b00134e087c2e51712451f4c6c62ebe2
#
_cell.length_a   1.000
_cell.length_b   1.000
_cell.length_c   1.000
_cell.angle_alpha   90.00
_cell.angle_beta   90.00
_cell.angle_gamma   90.00
#
_symmetry.space_group_name_H-M   'P 1'
#
loop_
_entity.id
_entity.type
_entity.pdbx_description
1 polymer ?
#
loop_
_entity_poly.entity_id
_entity_poly.type
_entity_poly.pdbx_seq_one_letter_code
_entity_poly.pdbx_strand_id
1 'polypeptide(L)'
;MFLPEGLRVIKTTGRAPETEQTYTSTEKNNRPVYPIALLVDAKTASSAEFFAGVLQEYRHGVVIGTPTFGKGVIQANDTLPDGGEIHLTWATYHLPSGYSPQGYGIYPNICTADAALSTIDNLPRPQTRLKPWRTGNDDAKRRALQACPPRPRSDNPVEDEVAKLLLTNPDAYERALTYFSLDSMEK
;
A
#
# COMPACT_ATOMS: atom_id res chain seq x y z
N MET A 1 -9.15 14.66 1.69
CA MET A 1 -10.05 14.25 0.59
C MET A 1 -10.48 12.78 0.69
N PHE A 2 -9.60 11.85 1.03
CA PHE A 2 -9.88 10.40 1.10
C PHE A 2 -10.01 9.86 2.52
N LEU A 3 -9.56 10.61 3.53
CA LEU A 3 -9.57 10.20 4.93
C LEU A 3 -10.26 11.26 5.78
N PRO A 4 -10.96 10.85 6.88
CA PRO A 4 -11.43 11.79 7.90
C PRO A 4 -10.30 12.62 8.51
N GLU A 5 -10.63 13.81 9.06
CA GLU A 5 -9.66 14.66 9.75
C GLU A 5 -9.08 13.96 10.99
N GLY A 6 -7.79 14.20 11.26
CA GLY A 6 -7.10 13.75 12.47
C GLY A 6 -6.50 12.35 12.41
N LEU A 7 -6.72 11.59 11.33
CA LEU A 7 -6.10 10.27 11.19
C LEU A 7 -4.62 10.41 10.87
N ARG A 8 -3.78 9.60 11.54
CA ARG A 8 -2.35 9.51 11.23
C ARG A 8 -2.16 8.97 9.83
N VAL A 9 -1.46 9.72 8.97
CA VAL A 9 -1.20 9.32 7.59
C VAL A 9 0.15 8.61 7.48
N ILE A 10 1.21 9.25 7.96
CA ILE A 10 2.55 8.66 8.06
C ILE A 10 3.28 9.17 9.29
N LYS A 11 4.27 8.40 9.73
CA LYS A 11 5.32 8.83 10.64
C LYS A 11 6.67 8.73 9.91
N THR A 12 7.53 9.73 10.05
CA THR A 12 8.91 9.65 9.57
C THR A 12 9.87 9.42 10.73
N THR A 13 10.98 8.72 10.48
CA THR A 13 12.06 8.50 11.43
C THR A 13 13.39 8.52 10.69
N GLY A 14 14.41 9.12 11.29
CA GLY A 14 15.74 9.16 10.74
C GLY A 14 16.80 9.31 11.83
N ARG A 15 18.02 9.66 11.46
CA ARG A 15 19.13 9.76 12.42
C ARG A 15 19.00 10.95 13.37
N ALA A 16 18.54 12.08 12.85
CA ALA A 16 18.40 13.32 13.61
C ALA A 16 17.00 13.43 14.22
N PRO A 17 16.84 13.95 15.47
CA PRO A 17 15.55 14.04 16.14
C PRO A 17 14.47 14.78 15.34
N GLU A 18 14.83 15.81 14.59
CA GLU A 18 13.95 16.60 13.73
C GLU A 18 13.34 15.80 12.58
N THR A 19 13.89 14.63 12.25
CA THR A 19 13.35 13.73 11.24
C THR A 19 12.15 12.93 11.75
N GLU A 20 11.95 12.90 13.07
CA GLU A 20 10.79 12.23 13.66
C GLU A 20 9.56 13.14 13.62
N GLN A 21 8.73 12.95 12.63
CA GLN A 21 7.53 13.74 12.39
C GLN A 21 6.33 12.83 12.17
N THR A 22 5.16 13.29 12.63
CA THR A 22 3.88 12.62 12.38
C THR A 22 2.98 13.53 11.57
N TYR A 23 2.47 13.02 10.46
CA TYR A 23 1.54 13.72 9.58
C TYR A 23 0.14 13.13 9.73
N THR A 24 -0.84 14.02 9.90
CA THR A 24 -2.25 13.66 10.02
C THR A 24 -3.06 14.27 8.88
N SER A 25 -4.21 13.67 8.59
CA SER A 25 -5.17 14.22 7.64
C SER A 25 -5.79 15.51 8.21
N THR A 26 -5.86 16.57 7.39
CA THR A 26 -6.26 17.92 7.83
C THR A 26 -7.59 18.38 7.25
N GLU A 27 -8.14 17.66 6.27
CA GLU A 27 -9.36 18.07 5.61
C GLU A 27 -10.61 17.62 6.38
N LYS A 28 -11.48 18.58 6.70
CA LYS A 28 -12.87 18.31 7.13
C LYS A 28 -13.63 17.70 5.94
N ASN A 29 -13.64 16.39 5.87
CA ASN A 29 -14.22 15.69 4.74
C ASN A 29 -15.69 15.39 4.98
N ASN A 30 -16.56 16.16 4.34
CA ASN A 30 -18.01 15.90 4.28
C ASN A 30 -18.42 15.25 2.95
N ARG A 31 -17.48 14.72 2.17
CA ARG A 31 -17.78 14.09 0.89
C ARG A 31 -18.24 12.64 1.09
N PRO A 32 -19.12 12.14 0.22
CA PRO A 32 -19.48 10.73 0.22
C PRO A 32 -18.24 9.84 0.09
N VAL A 33 -18.21 8.76 0.84
CA VAL A 33 -17.17 7.74 0.69
C VAL A 33 -17.52 6.91 -0.54
N TYR A 34 -16.71 7.04 -1.60
CA TYR A 34 -16.84 6.19 -2.79
C TYR A 34 -15.95 4.96 -2.64
N PRO A 35 -16.35 3.81 -3.21
CA PRO A 35 -15.47 2.66 -3.29
C PRO A 35 -14.25 2.99 -4.16
N ILE A 36 -13.06 2.65 -3.67
CA ILE A 36 -11.77 2.94 -4.32
C ILE A 36 -11.03 1.64 -4.60
N ALA A 37 -10.67 1.42 -5.86
CA ALA A 37 -9.75 0.37 -6.26
C ALA A 37 -8.41 1.00 -6.67
N LEU A 38 -7.33 0.52 -6.08
CA LEU A 38 -5.95 1.00 -6.30
C LEU A 38 -5.20 -0.08 -7.07
N LEU A 39 -4.84 0.21 -8.31
CA LEU A 39 -4.10 -0.71 -9.16
C LEU A 39 -2.60 -0.46 -8.97
N VAL A 40 -1.89 -1.49 -8.55
CA VAL A 40 -0.46 -1.41 -8.22
C VAL A 40 0.33 -2.55 -8.87
N ASP A 41 1.62 -2.30 -9.09
CA ASP A 41 2.55 -3.27 -9.66
C ASP A 41 3.98 -3.09 -9.08
N ALA A 42 4.93 -3.90 -9.56
CA ALA A 42 6.32 -3.83 -9.14
C ALA A 42 7.03 -2.50 -9.48
N LYS A 43 6.44 -1.63 -10.30
CA LYS A 43 6.96 -0.29 -10.62
C LYS A 43 6.33 0.81 -9.78
N THR A 44 5.23 0.52 -9.09
CA THR A 44 4.60 1.45 -8.14
C THR A 44 5.57 1.69 -6.99
N ALA A 45 5.97 2.94 -6.77
CA ALA A 45 7.02 3.29 -5.82
C ALA A 45 6.73 4.55 -5.00
N SER A 46 7.41 4.70 -3.84
CA SER A 46 7.48 5.93 -3.03
C SER A 46 6.10 6.45 -2.60
N SER A 47 5.73 7.69 -2.95
CA SER A 47 4.45 8.32 -2.58
C SER A 47 3.21 7.52 -3.02
N ALA A 48 3.29 6.80 -4.14
CA ALA A 48 2.21 5.93 -4.59
C ALA A 48 2.04 4.72 -3.67
N GLU A 49 3.15 4.17 -3.13
CA GLU A 49 3.11 3.07 -2.17
C GLU A 49 2.49 3.52 -0.85
N PHE A 50 2.92 4.68 -0.36
CA PHE A 50 2.38 5.22 0.87
C PHE A 50 0.87 5.51 0.72
N PHE A 51 0.44 6.11 -0.40
CA PHE A 51 -0.97 6.38 -0.66
C PHE A 51 -1.79 5.08 -0.67
N ALA A 52 -1.34 4.06 -1.39
CA ALA A 52 -1.99 2.75 -1.43
C ALA A 52 -2.03 2.09 -0.05
N GLY A 53 -0.91 2.10 0.67
CA GLY A 53 -0.81 1.49 1.99
C GLY A 53 -1.69 2.15 3.05
N VAL A 54 -1.78 3.47 3.05
CA VAL A 54 -2.63 4.22 3.98
C VAL A 54 -4.11 3.93 3.75
N LEU A 55 -4.57 3.98 2.49
CA LEU A 55 -5.98 3.67 2.17
C LEU A 55 -6.32 2.21 2.48
N GLN A 56 -5.38 1.29 2.25
CA GLN A 56 -5.52 -0.12 2.62
C GLN A 56 -5.69 -0.29 4.14
N GLU A 57 -4.84 0.35 4.94
CA GLU A 57 -4.85 0.22 6.41
C GLU A 57 -6.13 0.78 7.04
N TYR A 58 -6.64 1.87 6.50
CA TYR A 58 -7.91 2.47 6.95
C TYR A 58 -9.16 1.89 6.29
N ARG A 59 -9.05 0.85 5.46
CA ARG A 59 -10.17 0.25 4.72
C ARG A 59 -10.91 1.26 3.84
N HIS A 60 -10.20 2.22 3.32
CA HIS A 60 -10.74 3.23 2.40
C HIS A 60 -10.48 2.88 0.93
N GLY A 61 -9.76 1.79 0.66
CA GLY A 61 -9.50 1.31 -0.68
C GLY A 61 -8.99 -0.13 -0.73
N VAL A 62 -9.31 -0.82 -1.81
CA VAL A 62 -8.82 -2.16 -2.10
C VAL A 62 -7.63 -2.07 -3.03
N VAL A 63 -6.48 -2.61 -2.61
CA VAL A 63 -5.25 -2.66 -3.43
C VAL A 63 -5.25 -3.95 -4.25
N ILE A 64 -5.15 -3.81 -5.56
CA ILE A 64 -5.24 -4.89 -6.56
C ILE A 64 -3.96 -4.90 -7.38
N GLY A 65 -3.38 -6.06 -7.63
CA GLY A 65 -2.19 -6.18 -8.46
C GLY A 65 -1.12 -7.08 -7.88
N THR A 66 0.13 -6.65 -7.95
CA THR A 66 1.27 -7.36 -7.38
C THR A 66 2.01 -6.48 -6.37
N PRO A 67 2.86 -7.05 -5.48
CA PRO A 67 3.64 -6.26 -4.53
C PRO A 67 4.41 -5.13 -5.20
N THR A 68 4.41 -3.96 -4.56
CA THR A 68 5.05 -2.75 -5.08
C THR A 68 6.56 -2.76 -4.89
N PHE A 69 7.25 -1.74 -5.39
CA PHE A 69 8.72 -1.66 -5.45
C PHE A 69 9.41 -1.72 -4.08
N GLY A 70 8.86 -1.05 -3.06
CA GLY A 70 9.47 -1.01 -1.74
C GLY A 70 10.44 0.16 -1.52
N LYS A 71 10.12 1.36 -2.03
CA LYS A 71 10.87 2.58 -1.71
C LYS A 71 10.25 3.29 -0.50
N GLY A 72 10.66 2.89 0.70
CA GLY A 72 10.18 3.42 1.97
C GLY A 72 11.06 4.53 2.58
N VAL A 73 12.01 5.08 1.81
CA VAL A 73 12.92 6.15 2.25
C VAL A 73 12.55 7.49 1.64
N ILE A 74 12.87 8.56 2.38
CA ILE A 74 12.74 9.96 1.94
C ILE A 74 14.12 10.51 1.65
N GLN A 75 14.26 11.12 0.48
CA GLN A 75 15.52 11.71 0.00
C GLN A 75 15.34 13.22 -0.16
N ALA A 76 16.38 13.96 0.22
CA ALA A 76 16.54 15.35 -0.15
C ALA A 76 17.57 15.44 -1.28
N ASN A 77 17.33 16.37 -2.19
CA ASN A 77 18.27 16.70 -3.27
C ASN A 77 18.82 18.09 -2.99
N ASP A 78 20.13 18.22 -3.08
CA ASP A 78 20.81 19.49 -2.92
C ASP A 78 21.78 19.69 -4.07
N THR A 79 22.00 20.96 -4.46
CA THR A 79 22.92 21.32 -5.54
C THR A 79 24.25 21.82 -4.96
N LEU A 80 25.34 21.21 -5.39
CA LEU A 80 26.66 21.57 -4.99
C LEU A 80 27.14 22.85 -5.71
N PRO A 81 28.15 23.59 -5.14
CA PRO A 81 28.66 24.83 -5.76
C PRO A 81 29.22 24.68 -7.17
N ASP A 82 29.66 23.50 -7.53
CA ASP A 82 30.17 23.15 -8.86
C ASP A 82 29.07 22.72 -9.86
N GLY A 83 27.78 22.79 -9.45
CA GLY A 83 26.65 22.36 -10.27
C GLY A 83 26.34 20.87 -10.20
N GLY A 84 27.07 20.08 -9.42
CA GLY A 84 26.74 18.68 -9.11
C GLY A 84 25.51 18.58 -8.24
N GLU A 85 24.88 17.42 -8.24
CA GLU A 85 23.72 17.11 -7.36
C GLU A 85 24.08 16.03 -6.36
N ILE A 86 23.59 16.19 -5.14
CA ILE A 86 23.69 15.19 -4.09
C ILE A 86 22.28 14.74 -3.69
N HIS A 87 22.06 13.41 -3.63
CA HIS A 87 20.82 12.80 -3.19
C HIS A 87 21.07 12.10 -1.86
N LEU A 88 20.53 12.64 -0.78
CA LEU A 88 20.72 12.10 0.57
C LEU A 88 19.42 11.49 1.11
N THR A 89 19.47 10.23 1.54
CA THR A 89 18.42 9.64 2.34
C THR A 89 18.52 10.19 3.76
N TRP A 90 17.45 10.87 4.22
CA TRP A 90 17.42 11.48 5.54
C TRP A 90 16.42 10.86 6.50
N ALA A 91 15.38 10.19 5.99
CA ALA A 91 14.38 9.53 6.81
C ALA A 91 13.79 8.29 6.12
N THR A 92 13.18 7.43 6.94
CA THR A 92 12.29 6.34 6.53
C THR A 92 10.86 6.71 6.91
N TYR A 93 9.88 6.40 6.08
CA TYR A 93 8.49 6.58 6.45
C TYR A 93 7.84 5.28 6.90
N HIS A 94 6.88 5.43 7.79
CA HIS A 94 6.08 4.36 8.35
C HIS A 94 4.60 4.66 8.16
N LEU A 95 3.84 3.65 7.77
CA LEU A 95 2.39 3.70 7.65
C LEU A 95 1.73 3.81 9.05
N PRO A 96 0.40 4.01 9.13
CA PRO A 96 -0.31 4.09 10.40
C PRO A 96 -0.06 2.90 11.35
N SER A 97 0.09 1.70 10.81
CA SER A 97 0.44 0.51 11.58
C SER A 97 1.88 0.48 12.13
N GLY A 98 2.74 1.41 11.70
CA GLY A 98 4.19 1.37 11.94
C GLY A 98 4.98 0.58 10.91
N TYR A 99 4.31 -0.05 9.93
CA TYR A 99 4.98 -0.76 8.85
C TYR A 99 5.75 0.21 7.94
N SER A 100 7.02 -0.12 7.63
CA SER A 100 7.78 0.56 6.57
C SER A 100 7.80 -0.34 5.34
N PRO A 101 7.42 0.17 4.15
CA PRO A 101 7.49 -0.61 2.92
C PRO A 101 8.92 -0.79 2.38
N GLN A 102 9.94 -0.24 3.04
CA GLN A 102 11.32 -0.33 2.57
C GLN A 102 11.76 -1.76 2.32
N GLY A 103 12.14 -2.05 1.09
CA GLY A 103 12.64 -3.34 0.62
C GLY A 103 11.57 -4.40 0.31
N TYR A 104 10.31 -4.19 0.75
CA TYR A 104 9.24 -5.18 0.57
C TYR A 104 7.99 -4.66 -0.13
N GLY A 105 7.77 -3.34 -0.15
CA GLY A 105 6.61 -2.70 -0.77
C GLY A 105 5.30 -2.88 -0.04
N ILE A 106 4.22 -2.60 -0.74
CA ILE A 106 2.84 -2.83 -0.30
C ILE A 106 2.35 -4.13 -0.92
N TYR A 107 1.89 -5.05 -0.09
CA TYR A 107 1.28 -6.29 -0.55
C TYR A 107 -0.20 -6.06 -0.88
N PRO A 108 -0.70 -6.46 -2.07
CA PRO A 108 -2.07 -6.18 -2.46
C PRO A 108 -3.11 -6.98 -1.66
N ASN A 109 -4.32 -6.44 -1.52
CA ASN A 109 -5.48 -7.19 -1.02
C ASN A 109 -5.81 -8.36 -1.96
N ILE A 110 -5.76 -8.07 -3.27
CA ILE A 110 -6.02 -9.06 -4.31
C ILE A 110 -4.79 -9.16 -5.19
N CYS A 111 -4.13 -10.31 -5.11
CA CYS A 111 -2.99 -10.61 -5.97
C CYS A 111 -3.45 -11.09 -7.35
N THR A 112 -2.93 -10.47 -8.39
CA THR A 112 -3.22 -10.79 -9.78
C THR A 112 -2.05 -11.50 -10.48
N ALA A 113 -1.06 -11.99 -9.73
CA ALA A 113 0.10 -12.68 -10.31
C ALA A 113 -0.29 -13.93 -11.09
N ASP A 114 -1.34 -14.64 -10.68
CA ASP A 114 -1.91 -15.81 -11.37
C ASP A 114 -3.23 -15.40 -12.03
N ALA A 115 -3.18 -15.09 -13.30
CA ALA A 115 -4.17 -14.35 -14.07
C ALA A 115 -5.45 -15.13 -14.51
N ALA A 116 -6.01 -16.02 -13.70
CA ALA A 116 -7.28 -16.70 -14.00
C ALA A 116 -8.50 -16.09 -13.30
N LEU A 117 -8.52 -14.74 -13.13
CA LEU A 117 -9.56 -14.04 -12.37
C LEU A 117 -10.63 -13.46 -13.31
N SER A 118 -11.54 -14.29 -13.80
CA SER A 118 -12.61 -13.84 -14.70
C SER A 118 -13.98 -13.68 -14.04
N THR A 119 -14.14 -14.10 -12.78
CA THR A 119 -15.41 -14.02 -12.04
C THR A 119 -15.20 -13.74 -10.57
N ILE A 120 -16.26 -13.24 -9.87
CA ILE A 120 -16.25 -13.03 -8.40
C ILE A 120 -15.87 -14.29 -7.63
N ASP A 121 -16.31 -15.46 -8.11
CA ASP A 121 -16.04 -16.74 -7.45
C ASP A 121 -14.57 -17.15 -7.53
N ASN A 122 -13.85 -16.63 -8.53
CA ASN A 122 -12.41 -16.83 -8.74
C ASN A 122 -11.55 -15.75 -8.08
N LEU A 123 -12.14 -14.73 -7.44
CA LEU A 123 -11.35 -13.79 -6.67
C LEU A 123 -10.60 -14.56 -5.58
N PRO A 124 -9.28 -14.34 -5.44
CA PRO A 124 -8.50 -14.98 -4.40
C PRO A 124 -9.21 -14.74 -3.06
N ARG A 125 -9.42 -15.82 -2.30
CA ARG A 125 -9.95 -15.69 -0.94
C ARG A 125 -9.04 -14.77 -0.14
N PRO A 126 -9.59 -14.07 0.88
CA PRO A 126 -8.82 -13.18 1.74
C PRO A 126 -7.52 -13.84 2.10
N GLN A 127 -6.44 -13.22 1.68
CA GLN A 127 -5.16 -13.79 2.02
C GLN A 127 -4.92 -13.43 3.49
N THR A 128 -5.04 -14.41 4.38
CA THR A 128 -4.51 -14.38 5.75
C THR A 128 -3.04 -13.94 5.83
N ARG A 129 -2.48 -13.50 4.71
CA ARG A 129 -1.07 -13.15 4.50
C ARG A 129 -0.73 -11.69 4.72
N LEU A 130 -1.74 -10.78 4.78
CA LEU A 130 -1.43 -9.36 5.03
C LEU A 130 -0.90 -9.14 6.45
N LYS A 131 -1.43 -9.84 7.45
CA LYS A 131 -0.89 -9.77 8.81
C LYS A 131 0.56 -10.26 8.87
N PRO A 132 0.92 -11.46 8.39
CA PRO A 132 2.32 -11.87 8.29
C PRO A 132 3.20 -10.91 7.49
N TRP A 133 2.66 -10.26 6.45
CA TRP A 133 3.38 -9.25 5.67
C TRP A 133 3.74 -8.03 6.51
N ARG A 134 2.80 -7.50 7.28
CA ARG A 134 2.98 -6.28 8.07
C ARG A 134 3.82 -6.50 9.34
N THR A 135 3.61 -7.62 10.04
CA THR A 135 4.21 -7.92 11.34
C THR A 135 5.16 -9.11 11.32
N GLY A 136 5.20 -9.86 10.24
CA GLY A 136 6.03 -11.05 10.09
C GLY A 136 7.51 -10.74 9.91
N ASN A 137 8.33 -11.74 10.19
CA ASN A 137 9.75 -11.71 9.88
C ASN A 137 10.02 -11.83 8.38
N ASP A 138 11.28 -11.72 7.97
CA ASP A 138 11.69 -11.78 6.56
C ASP A 138 11.32 -13.10 5.87
N ASP A 139 11.28 -14.21 6.60
CA ASP A 139 10.85 -15.49 6.02
C ASP A 139 9.37 -15.50 5.68
N ALA A 140 8.52 -14.91 6.53
CA ALA A 140 7.10 -14.77 6.25
C ALA A 140 6.85 -13.87 5.03
N LYS A 141 7.59 -12.76 4.92
CA LYS A 141 7.53 -11.86 3.75
C LYS A 141 8.01 -12.54 2.48
N ARG A 142 9.13 -13.29 2.53
CA ARG A 142 9.62 -14.07 1.38
C ARG A 142 8.60 -15.09 0.89
N ARG A 143 7.95 -15.83 1.81
CA ARG A 143 6.87 -16.77 1.42
C ARG A 143 5.68 -16.06 0.80
N ALA A 144 5.33 -14.89 1.28
CA ALA A 144 4.27 -14.09 0.67
C ALA A 144 4.63 -13.65 -0.75
N LEU A 145 5.88 -13.20 -0.99
CA LEU A 145 6.38 -12.85 -2.33
C LEU A 145 6.42 -14.05 -3.29
N GLN A 146 6.72 -15.25 -2.80
CA GLN A 146 6.64 -16.46 -3.63
C GLN A 146 5.20 -16.76 -4.09
N ALA A 147 4.23 -16.46 -3.23
CA ALA A 147 2.82 -16.69 -3.55
C ALA A 147 2.17 -15.57 -4.38
N CYS A 148 2.75 -14.37 -4.35
CA CYS A 148 2.38 -13.23 -5.18
C CYS A 148 3.67 -12.56 -5.64
N PRO A 149 4.32 -13.05 -6.69
CA PRO A 149 5.58 -12.48 -7.15
C PRO A 149 5.37 -11.07 -7.73
N PRO A 150 6.25 -10.10 -7.39
CA PRO A 150 6.21 -8.78 -7.98
C PRO A 150 6.43 -8.85 -9.49
N ARG A 151 5.59 -8.18 -10.25
CA ARG A 151 5.75 -8.04 -11.70
C ARG A 151 5.18 -6.70 -12.18
N PRO A 152 5.70 -6.14 -13.28
CA PRO A 152 5.08 -4.97 -13.89
C PRO A 152 3.72 -5.34 -14.50
N ARG A 153 2.83 -4.35 -14.58
CA ARG A 153 1.52 -4.47 -15.21
C ARG A 153 1.68 -4.78 -16.71
N SER A 154 0.84 -5.66 -17.23
CA SER A 154 0.79 -6.00 -18.65
C SER A 154 -0.07 -5.02 -19.45
N ASP A 155 0.01 -5.09 -20.78
CA ASP A 155 -0.81 -4.27 -21.69
C ASP A 155 -2.29 -4.69 -21.70
N ASN A 156 -2.61 -5.90 -21.27
CA ASN A 156 -3.99 -6.38 -21.09
C ASN A 156 -4.18 -6.81 -19.63
N PRO A 157 -4.35 -5.86 -18.72
CA PRO A 157 -4.30 -6.11 -17.30
C PRO A 157 -5.62 -6.67 -16.77
N VAL A 158 -5.54 -7.82 -16.14
CA VAL A 158 -6.66 -8.42 -15.39
C VAL A 158 -7.12 -7.54 -14.22
N GLU A 159 -6.25 -6.66 -13.74
CA GLU A 159 -6.51 -5.71 -12.66
C GLU A 159 -7.71 -4.81 -12.96
N ASP A 160 -7.88 -4.36 -14.21
CA ASP A 160 -8.99 -3.50 -14.61
C ASP A 160 -10.33 -4.23 -14.52
N GLU A 161 -10.37 -5.50 -14.90
CA GLU A 161 -11.57 -6.32 -14.81
C GLU A 161 -11.91 -6.63 -13.35
N VAL A 162 -10.93 -6.98 -12.54
CA VAL A 162 -11.09 -7.19 -11.10
C VAL A 162 -11.60 -5.90 -10.43
N ALA A 163 -11.04 -4.75 -10.77
CA ALA A 163 -11.49 -3.47 -10.22
C ALA A 163 -12.96 -3.17 -10.60
N LYS A 164 -13.33 -3.32 -11.87
CA LYS A 164 -14.73 -3.16 -12.32
C LYS A 164 -15.67 -4.08 -11.57
N LEU A 165 -15.29 -5.34 -11.45
CA LEU A 165 -16.08 -6.36 -10.75
C LEU A 165 -16.32 -5.98 -9.29
N LEU A 166 -15.29 -5.53 -8.57
CA LEU A 166 -15.40 -5.09 -7.18
C LEU A 166 -16.24 -3.82 -7.06
N LEU A 167 -16.00 -2.82 -7.89
CA LEU A 167 -16.70 -1.54 -7.83
C LEU A 167 -18.19 -1.66 -8.20
N THR A 168 -18.59 -2.70 -8.91
CA THR A 168 -19.98 -2.99 -9.26
C THR A 168 -20.66 -3.99 -8.32
N ASN A 169 -19.92 -4.61 -7.39
CA ASN A 169 -20.45 -5.57 -6.42
C ASN A 169 -20.08 -5.18 -4.99
N PRO A 170 -20.97 -4.47 -4.26
CA PRO A 170 -20.69 -4.01 -2.90
C PRO A 170 -20.28 -5.11 -1.93
N ASP A 171 -20.91 -6.30 -1.99
CA ASP A 171 -20.57 -7.40 -1.08
C ASP A 171 -19.17 -7.95 -1.33
N ALA A 172 -18.74 -8.01 -2.59
CA ALA A 172 -17.39 -8.43 -2.95
C ALA A 172 -16.37 -7.36 -2.52
N TYR A 173 -16.71 -6.08 -2.69
CA TYR A 173 -15.87 -4.97 -2.27
C TYR A 173 -15.66 -4.96 -0.74
N GLU A 174 -16.72 -5.06 0.04
CA GLU A 174 -16.65 -5.12 1.50
C GLU A 174 -15.81 -6.32 1.98
N ARG A 175 -15.98 -7.49 1.37
CA ARG A 175 -15.12 -8.64 1.66
C ARG A 175 -13.66 -8.33 1.37
N ALA A 176 -13.35 -7.69 0.25
CA ALA A 176 -11.98 -7.34 -0.10
C ALA A 176 -11.36 -6.31 0.84
N LEU A 177 -12.13 -5.36 1.38
CA LEU A 177 -11.69 -4.40 2.40
C LEU A 177 -11.34 -5.07 3.73
N THR A 178 -12.08 -6.14 4.12
CA THR A 178 -11.88 -6.80 5.42
C THR A 178 -10.57 -7.59 5.53
N TYR A 179 -9.81 -7.74 4.44
CA TYR A 179 -8.57 -8.49 4.44
C TYR A 179 -7.46 -7.84 5.25
N PHE A 180 -7.58 -6.55 5.53
CA PHE A 180 -6.69 -5.82 6.42
C PHE A 180 -7.48 -4.85 7.29
N SER A 181 -7.18 -4.84 8.60
CA SER A 181 -7.70 -3.85 9.55
C SER A 181 -6.65 -3.56 10.60
N LEU A 182 -6.48 -2.29 10.97
CA LEU A 182 -5.68 -1.89 12.13
C LEU A 182 -6.18 -2.55 13.41
N ASP A 183 -7.50 -2.71 13.56
CA ASP A 183 -8.13 -3.37 14.72
C ASP A 183 -7.71 -4.84 14.90
N SER A 184 -7.25 -5.49 13.83
CA SER A 184 -6.74 -6.87 13.89
C SER A 184 -5.29 -6.97 14.38
N MET A 185 -4.61 -5.84 14.60
CA MET A 185 -3.22 -5.79 15.04
C MET A 185 -3.07 -5.55 16.55
N GLU A 186 -4.13 -5.09 17.23
CA GLU A 186 -4.15 -4.84 18.68
C GLU A 186 -4.56 -6.06 19.54
N LYS A 187 -4.64 -7.26 18.95
CA LYS A 187 -4.95 -8.51 19.66
C LYS A 187 -3.83 -9.53 19.57
#